data_0c2be2b4556c62cf9204bcb0304f377b
#
_entry.id   0c2be2b4556c62cf9204bcb0304f377b
#
_cell.length_a   1.000
_cell.length_b   1.000
_cell.length_c   1.000
_cell.angle_alpha   90.00
_cell.angle_beta   90.00
_cell.angle_gamma   90.00
#
_symmetry.space_group_name_H-M   'P 1'
#
loop_
_entity.id
_entity.type
_entity.pdbx_description
1 polymer ?
#
loop_
_entity_poly.entity_id
_entity_poly.type
_entity_poly.pdbx_seq_one_letter_code
_entity_poly.pdbx_strand_id
1 'polypeptide(L)'
;TSLNSQIAKTDQTTAEIYQSGRRVLRTRDTLYQEKQWIFDAQLDKAFSLGETDHQVTYGTTLKQQKVTGSREGGATCVAVGSGCTAIGAPSPMASDSVKKSSDFPDPTINTYSLFAQDQISWDKWTFLPAVRYDYTQLKPKLTQEFLNTVNPTGADPVSDKEKTWHRVTPKFGLTYALTDQYTWFGQYAEGFRTPSAKALYGRFENLNLGYTVEPNPDLKPETSKGIETGIRGKFDEGSFEIAVFYNKYRDFIDEDNAVVGGTVEQFQAINIKRATIKGAEAKGRLNLDAFGAPQGLYTQGSVSYAYGRNDDNGEPLNSVNPLKGVFGLGYDQDNYGGLLSWTLVKKQDRVDSSTFHAPDGDTSGPFKTPGFGVVDLTAFYKVTQDVTINGGLYNLTDKKYWNWDDVRSYDSVGEAAVTGPANLDRLTQPGRNVAINLIWDI
;
A
#
# COMPACT_ATOMS: atom_id res chain seq x y z
N THR A 1 11.89 15.39 -17.72
CA THR A 1 10.41 15.49 -17.86
C THR A 1 9.85 14.12 -18.11
N SER A 2 8.94 13.66 -17.29
CA SER A 2 8.26 12.38 -17.49
C SER A 2 6.74 12.58 -17.51
N LEU A 3 6.05 11.82 -18.37
CA LEU A 3 4.60 11.71 -18.41
C LEU A 3 4.23 10.29 -17.97
N ASN A 4 3.51 10.16 -16.87
CA ASN A 4 3.04 8.88 -16.38
C ASN A 4 1.51 8.86 -16.32
N SER A 5 0.90 7.78 -16.80
CA SER A 5 -0.53 7.54 -16.71
C SER A 5 -0.78 6.13 -16.21
N GLN A 6 -1.47 6.01 -15.09
CA GLN A 6 -1.93 4.73 -14.56
C GLN A 6 -3.44 4.62 -14.73
N ILE A 7 -3.89 3.51 -15.28
CA ILE A 7 -5.30 3.18 -15.45
C ILE A 7 -5.52 1.82 -14.80
N ALA A 8 -6.28 1.80 -13.71
CA ALA A 8 -6.79 0.56 -13.15
C ALA A 8 -8.27 0.44 -13.51
N LYS A 9 -8.62 -0.59 -14.25
CA LYS A 9 -9.99 -0.93 -14.57
C LYS A 9 -10.31 -2.28 -13.96
N THR A 10 -11.32 -2.33 -13.10
CA THR A 10 -11.81 -3.58 -12.53
C THR A 10 -13.21 -3.84 -13.10
N ASP A 11 -13.31 -4.84 -13.96
CA ASP A 11 -14.58 -5.35 -14.47
C ASP A 11 -15.04 -6.49 -13.56
N GLN A 12 -16.04 -6.25 -12.74
CA GLN A 12 -16.73 -7.32 -12.03
C GLN A 12 -17.91 -7.77 -12.87
N THR A 13 -17.64 -8.70 -13.80
CA THR A 13 -18.57 -8.99 -14.90
C THR A 13 -19.82 -9.72 -14.47
N THR A 14 -19.81 -10.54 -13.41
CA THR A 14 -21.04 -11.25 -12.99
C THR A 14 -20.93 -11.81 -11.58
N ALA A 15 -21.79 -11.35 -10.69
CA ALA A 15 -22.04 -12.03 -9.43
C ALA A 15 -23.54 -12.28 -9.28
N GLU A 16 -23.94 -13.52 -9.05
CA GLU A 16 -25.28 -13.83 -8.60
C GLU A 16 -25.37 -13.45 -7.13
N ILE A 17 -26.21 -12.45 -6.83
CA ILE A 17 -26.38 -11.93 -5.46
C ILE A 17 -27.79 -12.26 -5.02
N TYR A 18 -27.90 -12.89 -3.82
CA TYR A 18 -29.15 -13.04 -3.12
C TYR A 18 -29.29 -11.89 -2.12
N GLN A 19 -30.14 -10.93 -2.42
CA GLN A 19 -30.35 -9.75 -1.59
C GLN A 19 -31.85 -9.51 -1.36
N SER A 20 -32.24 -9.39 -0.11
CA SER A 20 -33.65 -9.13 0.27
C SER A 20 -34.64 -10.09 -0.37
N GLY A 21 -34.34 -11.40 -0.40
CA GLY A 21 -35.16 -12.42 -1.01
C GLY A 21 -35.18 -12.49 -2.53
N ARG A 22 -34.29 -11.75 -3.20
CA ARG A 22 -34.19 -11.70 -4.67
C ARG A 22 -32.88 -12.27 -5.14
N ARG A 23 -32.92 -12.98 -6.25
CA ARG A 23 -31.74 -13.43 -6.98
C ARG A 23 -31.55 -12.53 -8.19
N VAL A 24 -30.44 -11.82 -8.22
CA VAL A 24 -30.08 -10.89 -9.30
C VAL A 24 -28.69 -11.17 -9.81
N LEU A 25 -28.51 -11.03 -11.11
CA LEU A 25 -27.23 -11.02 -11.77
C LEU A 25 -26.74 -9.56 -11.80
N ARG A 26 -25.71 -9.26 -11.06
CA ARG A 26 -25.15 -7.91 -10.97
C ARG A 26 -23.89 -7.78 -11.78
N THR A 27 -23.84 -6.75 -12.62
CA THR A 27 -22.62 -6.31 -13.31
C THR A 27 -22.14 -5.00 -12.70
N ARG A 28 -20.83 -4.82 -12.60
CA ARG A 28 -20.23 -3.59 -12.14
C ARG A 28 -18.90 -3.36 -12.85
N ASP A 29 -18.79 -2.24 -13.54
CA ASP A 29 -17.56 -1.71 -14.07
C ASP A 29 -17.04 -0.63 -13.14
N THR A 30 -15.82 -0.75 -12.67
CA THR A 30 -15.18 0.26 -11.83
C THR A 30 -13.95 0.76 -12.55
N LEU A 31 -13.89 2.06 -12.81
CA LEU A 31 -12.74 2.73 -13.38
C LEU A 31 -12.07 3.58 -12.30
N TYR A 32 -10.79 3.36 -12.09
CA TYR A 32 -9.89 4.29 -11.42
C TYR A 32 -8.81 4.69 -12.42
N GLN A 33 -8.66 5.98 -12.68
CA GLN A 33 -7.64 6.50 -13.57
C GLN A 33 -6.84 7.59 -12.88
N GLU A 34 -5.53 7.46 -12.93
CA GLU A 34 -4.59 8.47 -12.48
C GLU A 34 -3.72 8.90 -13.66
N LYS A 35 -3.68 10.19 -13.92
CA LYS A 35 -2.80 10.82 -14.91
C LYS A 35 -1.84 11.75 -14.20
N GLN A 36 -0.54 11.52 -14.36
CA GLN A 36 0.50 12.36 -13.76
C GLN A 36 1.34 13.01 -14.85
N TRP A 37 1.64 14.27 -14.62
CA TRP A 37 2.68 15.00 -15.33
C TRP A 37 3.73 15.44 -14.31
N ILE A 38 4.99 15.09 -14.56
CA ILE A 38 6.09 15.37 -13.66
C ILE A 38 7.21 16.03 -14.46
N PHE A 39 7.72 17.13 -13.92
CA PHE A 39 8.95 17.77 -14.38
C PHE A 39 9.93 17.77 -13.21
N ASP A 40 11.09 17.13 -13.42
CA ASP A 40 12.20 17.12 -12.48
C ASP A 40 13.40 17.83 -13.13
N ALA A 41 14.02 18.73 -12.37
CA ALA A 41 15.27 19.34 -12.71
C ALA A 41 16.23 19.22 -11.52
N GLN A 42 17.41 18.69 -11.77
CA GLN A 42 18.44 18.47 -10.75
C GLN A 42 19.78 18.95 -11.29
N LEU A 43 20.56 19.52 -10.40
CA LEU A 43 21.96 19.91 -10.65
C LEU A 43 22.82 19.29 -9.57
N ASP A 44 23.94 18.73 -10.00
CA ASP A 44 24.95 18.13 -9.15
C ASP A 44 26.26 18.90 -9.30
N LYS A 45 26.93 19.20 -8.18
CA LYS A 45 28.21 19.86 -8.16
C LYS A 45 29.14 19.20 -7.16
N ALA A 46 30.27 18.72 -7.62
CA ALA A 46 31.34 18.19 -6.79
C ALA A 46 32.46 19.26 -6.63
N PHE A 47 33.00 19.36 -5.41
CA PHE A 47 34.14 20.20 -5.08
C PHE A 47 34.77 19.73 -3.76
N SER A 48 36.06 20.10 -3.56
CA SER A 48 36.75 19.83 -2.29
C SER A 48 36.91 21.12 -1.50
N LEU A 49 36.78 21.06 -0.18
CA LEU A 49 37.00 22.18 0.73
C LEU A 49 37.87 21.71 1.91
N GLY A 50 39.15 22.07 1.89
CA GLY A 50 40.11 21.55 2.86
C GLY A 50 40.28 20.05 2.74
N GLU A 51 39.98 19.33 3.83
CA GLU A 51 40.02 17.85 3.92
C GLU A 51 38.69 17.18 3.59
N THR A 52 37.67 17.92 3.16
CA THR A 52 36.34 17.39 2.85
C THR A 52 36.04 17.42 1.37
N ASP A 53 35.43 16.35 0.89
CA ASP A 53 34.87 16.27 -0.45
C ASP A 53 33.36 16.43 -0.39
N HIS A 54 32.83 17.32 -1.20
CA HIS A 54 31.42 17.68 -1.26
C HIS A 54 30.80 17.27 -2.58
N GLN A 55 29.61 16.66 -2.51
CA GLN A 55 28.74 16.45 -3.66
C GLN A 55 27.37 17.05 -3.36
N VAL A 56 27.19 18.29 -3.77
CA VAL A 56 25.92 19.02 -3.58
C VAL A 56 24.98 18.68 -4.71
N THR A 57 23.78 18.26 -4.34
CA THR A 57 22.65 18.00 -5.23
C THR A 57 21.49 18.90 -4.84
N TYR A 58 20.94 19.66 -5.79
CA TYR A 58 19.76 20.48 -5.56
C TYR A 58 18.87 20.53 -6.79
N GLY A 59 17.59 20.78 -6.56
CA GLY A 59 16.65 20.73 -7.67
C GLY A 59 15.22 21.08 -7.30
N THR A 60 14.36 20.88 -8.29
CA THR A 60 12.91 21.10 -8.19
C THR A 60 12.14 19.97 -8.82
N THR A 61 11.01 19.65 -8.23
CA THR A 61 9.99 18.75 -8.81
C THR A 61 8.68 19.52 -8.94
N LEU A 62 8.11 19.53 -10.14
CA LEU A 62 6.79 20.05 -10.42
C LEU A 62 5.90 18.87 -10.82
N LYS A 63 4.85 18.60 -10.06
CA LYS A 63 3.95 17.47 -10.31
C LYS A 63 2.51 17.94 -10.39
N GLN A 64 1.81 17.55 -11.44
CA GLN A 64 0.36 17.62 -11.52
C GLN A 64 -0.22 16.21 -11.65
N GLN A 65 -1.16 15.90 -10.80
CA GLN A 65 -1.86 14.63 -10.76
C GLN A 65 -3.35 14.87 -10.90
N LYS A 66 -4.01 14.18 -11.83
CA LYS A 66 -5.46 14.15 -11.98
C LYS A 66 -5.95 12.76 -11.71
N VAL A 67 -6.91 12.64 -10.80
CA VAL A 67 -7.52 11.35 -10.46
C VAL A 67 -8.98 11.39 -10.87
N THR A 68 -9.46 10.33 -11.51
CA THR A 68 -10.87 10.16 -11.85
C THR A 68 -11.32 8.79 -11.39
N GLY A 69 -12.51 8.72 -10.80
CA GLY A 69 -13.12 7.48 -10.39
C GLY A 69 -14.55 7.39 -10.91
N SER A 70 -14.95 6.23 -11.38
CA SER A 70 -16.37 6.00 -11.70
C SER A 70 -16.75 4.54 -11.52
N ARG A 71 -18.00 4.33 -11.18
CA ARG A 71 -18.66 3.04 -11.18
C ARG A 71 -19.88 3.10 -12.09
N GLU A 72 -20.04 2.09 -12.91
CA GLU A 72 -21.19 1.89 -13.77
C GLU A 72 -21.59 0.42 -13.70
N GLY A 73 -22.89 0.13 -13.66
CA GLY A 73 -23.34 -1.24 -13.63
C GLY A 73 -24.83 -1.34 -13.37
N GLY A 74 -25.34 -2.56 -13.38
CA GLY A 74 -26.73 -2.83 -13.15
C GLY A 74 -26.97 -4.24 -12.67
N ALA A 75 -28.22 -4.54 -12.34
CA ALA A 75 -28.62 -5.89 -11.98
C ALA A 75 -29.87 -6.30 -12.74
N THR A 76 -29.90 -7.56 -13.18
CA THR A 76 -31.04 -8.20 -13.82
C THR A 76 -31.56 -9.35 -12.97
N CYS A 77 -32.85 -9.52 -12.95
CA CYS A 77 -33.53 -10.60 -12.23
C CYS A 77 -33.20 -11.96 -12.84
N VAL A 78 -32.74 -12.92 -12.03
CA VAL A 78 -32.53 -14.32 -12.46
C VAL A 78 -33.65 -15.27 -12.03
N ALA A 79 -34.58 -14.76 -11.19
CA ALA A 79 -35.79 -15.48 -10.81
C ALA A 79 -36.96 -14.51 -10.63
N VAL A 80 -38.18 -14.98 -10.87
CA VAL A 80 -39.40 -14.20 -10.60
C VAL A 80 -39.71 -14.24 -9.11
N GLY A 81 -40.06 -13.10 -8.52
CA GLY A 81 -40.43 -12.95 -7.11
C GLY A 81 -39.77 -11.73 -6.48
N SER A 82 -40.25 -11.32 -5.31
CA SER A 82 -39.72 -10.18 -4.52
C SER A 82 -39.54 -8.89 -5.34
N GLY A 83 -40.49 -8.58 -6.22
CA GLY A 83 -40.46 -7.43 -7.11
C GLY A 83 -39.83 -7.68 -8.48
N CYS A 84 -39.19 -8.80 -8.71
CA CYS A 84 -38.74 -9.23 -10.04
C CYS A 84 -39.92 -9.80 -10.86
N THR A 85 -40.34 -9.11 -11.88
CA THR A 85 -41.51 -9.45 -12.70
C THR A 85 -41.22 -10.49 -13.79
N ALA A 86 -39.96 -10.58 -14.25
CA ALA A 86 -39.54 -11.58 -15.24
C ALA A 86 -38.01 -11.80 -15.11
N ILE A 87 -37.57 -13.00 -15.57
CA ILE A 87 -36.14 -13.29 -15.72
C ILE A 87 -35.56 -12.40 -16.83
N GLY A 88 -34.40 -11.78 -16.54
CA GLY A 88 -33.76 -10.82 -17.43
C GLY A 88 -34.29 -9.39 -17.33
N ALA A 89 -35.38 -9.14 -16.56
CA ALA A 89 -35.86 -7.78 -16.30
C ALA A 89 -34.83 -7.01 -15.42
N PRO A 90 -34.72 -5.68 -15.55
CA PRO A 90 -33.95 -4.87 -14.63
C PRO A 90 -34.42 -5.08 -13.19
N SER A 91 -33.46 -5.07 -12.24
CA SER A 91 -33.81 -5.13 -10.81
C SER A 91 -34.69 -3.94 -10.44
N PRO A 92 -35.75 -4.16 -9.64
CA PRO A 92 -36.66 -3.07 -9.25
C PRO A 92 -36.06 -2.11 -8.21
N MET A 93 -34.85 -2.38 -7.68
CA MET A 93 -34.22 -1.51 -6.69
C MET A 93 -33.39 -0.40 -7.36
N ALA A 94 -33.57 0.81 -6.84
CA ALA A 94 -32.82 1.98 -7.31
C ALA A 94 -31.29 1.82 -7.10
N SER A 95 -30.87 1.08 -6.06
CA SER A 95 -29.47 0.73 -5.80
C SER A 95 -28.83 -0.16 -6.87
N ASP A 96 -29.66 -0.84 -7.67
CA ASP A 96 -29.23 -1.72 -8.78
C ASP A 96 -29.28 -0.99 -10.13
N SER A 97 -29.66 0.27 -10.15
CA SER A 97 -29.78 1.03 -11.41
C SER A 97 -28.41 1.50 -11.93
N VAL A 98 -28.28 1.45 -13.24
CA VAL A 98 -27.05 1.68 -14.04
C VAL A 98 -26.59 3.14 -14.07
N LYS A 99 -26.83 3.95 -13.06
CA LYS A 99 -26.31 5.31 -13.08
C LYS A 99 -24.82 5.30 -12.84
N LYS A 100 -24.08 5.93 -13.76
CA LYS A 100 -22.67 6.21 -13.54
C LYS A 100 -22.51 7.06 -12.29
N SER A 101 -21.69 6.60 -11.36
CA SER A 101 -21.50 7.20 -10.03
C SER A 101 -20.03 7.31 -9.68
N SER A 102 -19.69 8.18 -8.75
CA SER A 102 -18.34 8.29 -8.18
C SER A 102 -18.42 8.49 -6.68
N ASP A 103 -17.51 7.89 -5.91
CA ASP A 103 -17.47 8.04 -4.45
C ASP A 103 -16.69 9.27 -4.00
N PHE A 104 -15.97 9.94 -4.89
CA PHE A 104 -15.17 11.12 -4.60
C PHE A 104 -15.17 12.06 -5.82
N PRO A 105 -14.96 13.39 -5.60
CA PRO A 105 -14.83 14.35 -6.71
C PRO A 105 -13.53 14.07 -7.48
N ASP A 106 -13.46 14.49 -8.74
CA ASP A 106 -12.24 14.40 -9.55
C ASP A 106 -11.20 15.42 -9.09
N PRO A 107 -10.17 15.06 -8.31
CA PRO A 107 -9.20 16.04 -7.85
C PRO A 107 -8.14 16.35 -8.91
N THR A 108 -7.69 17.60 -8.92
CA THR A 108 -6.39 17.97 -9.47
C THR A 108 -5.46 18.31 -8.31
N ILE A 109 -4.33 17.62 -8.22
CA ILE A 109 -3.35 17.81 -7.17
C ILE A 109 -2.08 18.35 -7.82
N ASN A 110 -1.67 19.56 -7.42
CA ASN A 110 -0.44 20.19 -7.87
C ASN A 110 0.57 20.16 -6.71
N THR A 111 1.77 19.66 -6.95
CA THR A 111 2.85 19.67 -5.98
C THR A 111 4.06 20.38 -6.58
N TYR A 112 4.59 21.32 -5.82
CA TYR A 112 5.80 22.07 -6.14
C TYR A 112 6.81 21.83 -5.04
N SER A 113 7.98 21.34 -5.41
CA SER A 113 8.99 20.96 -4.44
C SER A 113 10.34 21.54 -4.78
N LEU A 114 11.07 21.95 -3.75
CA LEU A 114 12.50 22.35 -3.83
C LEU A 114 13.26 21.45 -2.87
N PHE A 115 14.43 21.01 -3.28
CA PHE A 115 15.29 20.19 -2.42
C PHE A 115 16.77 20.54 -2.60
N ALA A 116 17.52 20.31 -1.54
CA ALA A 116 18.97 20.36 -1.54
C ALA A 116 19.54 19.29 -0.60
N GLN A 117 20.63 18.70 -1.00
CA GLN A 117 21.42 17.72 -0.25
C GLN A 117 22.88 17.95 -0.48
N ASP A 118 23.72 17.73 0.54
CA ASP A 118 25.16 17.67 0.42
C ASP A 118 25.66 16.31 0.94
N GLN A 119 26.46 15.61 0.16
CA GLN A 119 27.24 14.48 0.64
C GLN A 119 28.64 14.96 0.95
N ILE A 120 28.97 15.00 2.21
CA ILE A 120 30.26 15.47 2.73
C ILE A 120 31.05 14.25 3.16
N SER A 121 32.14 13.95 2.47
CA SER A 121 33.07 12.87 2.78
C SER A 121 34.29 13.45 3.49
N TRP A 122 34.62 12.90 4.66
CA TRP A 122 35.78 13.27 5.46
C TRP A 122 36.37 12.04 6.14
N ASP A 123 37.54 11.62 5.71
CA ASP A 123 38.20 10.40 6.15
C ASP A 123 37.22 9.20 6.10
N LYS A 124 36.89 8.59 7.23
CA LYS A 124 35.95 7.46 7.36
C LYS A 124 34.48 7.87 7.51
N TRP A 125 34.21 9.17 7.57
CA TRP A 125 32.87 9.70 7.75
C TRP A 125 32.24 10.17 6.45
N THR A 126 30.92 9.93 6.32
CA THR A 126 30.12 10.60 5.31
C THR A 126 28.88 11.18 5.98
N PHE A 127 28.68 12.49 5.84
CA PHE A 127 27.53 13.24 6.31
C PHE A 127 26.59 13.56 5.15
N LEU A 128 25.29 13.42 5.35
CA LEU A 128 24.26 13.65 4.32
C LEU A 128 23.15 14.57 4.89
N PRO A 129 23.42 15.86 5.12
CA PRO A 129 22.36 16.81 5.40
C PRO A 129 21.51 17.03 4.15
N ALA A 130 20.20 17.03 4.29
CA ALA A 130 19.25 17.29 3.24
C ALA A 130 18.03 18.05 3.77
N VAL A 131 17.44 18.84 2.90
CA VAL A 131 16.19 19.56 3.18
C VAL A 131 15.31 19.56 1.95
N ARG A 132 14.01 19.37 2.15
CA ARG A 132 13.00 19.48 1.10
C ARG A 132 11.87 20.40 1.57
N TYR A 133 11.42 21.26 0.68
CA TYR A 133 10.21 22.03 0.84
C TYR A 133 9.18 21.55 -0.16
N ASP A 134 7.98 21.21 0.31
CA ASP A 134 6.84 20.83 -0.51
C ASP A 134 5.68 21.79 -0.30
N TYR A 135 5.06 22.22 -1.40
CA TYR A 135 3.79 22.93 -1.42
C TYR A 135 2.81 22.11 -2.26
N THR A 136 1.72 21.68 -1.64
CA THR A 136 0.70 20.84 -2.28
C THR A 136 -0.65 21.54 -2.26
N GLN A 137 -1.30 21.61 -3.42
CA GLN A 137 -2.63 22.19 -3.61
C GLN A 137 -3.54 21.11 -4.18
N LEU A 138 -4.65 20.84 -3.51
CA LEU A 138 -5.70 19.92 -3.95
C LEU A 138 -6.95 20.73 -4.30
N LYS A 139 -7.39 20.60 -5.56
CA LYS A 139 -8.60 21.22 -6.11
C LYS A 139 -9.59 20.12 -6.44
N PRO A 140 -10.67 19.95 -5.66
CA PRO A 140 -11.74 19.04 -6.02
C PRO A 140 -12.52 19.61 -7.21
N LYS A 141 -12.93 18.73 -8.12
CA LYS A 141 -13.88 19.06 -9.18
C LYS A 141 -15.12 18.21 -8.97
N LEU A 142 -16.22 18.87 -8.56
CA LEU A 142 -17.50 18.20 -8.42
C LEU A 142 -18.01 17.79 -9.81
N THR A 143 -18.13 16.49 -10.04
CA THR A 143 -18.72 15.95 -11.27
C THR A 143 -20.17 15.58 -11.05
N GLN A 144 -20.96 15.47 -12.10
CA GLN A 144 -22.35 15.06 -11.99
C GLN A 144 -22.48 13.64 -11.44
N GLU A 145 -21.54 12.77 -11.79
CA GLU A 145 -21.46 11.39 -11.28
C GLU A 145 -21.26 11.37 -9.76
N PHE A 146 -20.40 12.25 -9.23
CA PHE A 146 -20.19 12.37 -7.79
C PHE A 146 -21.42 12.99 -7.11
N LEU A 147 -21.99 14.07 -7.65
CA LEU A 147 -23.20 14.71 -7.10
C LEU A 147 -24.40 13.74 -7.08
N ASN A 148 -24.57 12.93 -8.10
CA ASN A 148 -25.61 11.90 -8.14
C ASN A 148 -25.45 10.85 -7.02
N THR A 149 -24.22 10.62 -6.56
CA THR A 149 -23.93 9.66 -5.47
C THR A 149 -24.18 10.27 -4.10
N VAL A 150 -23.65 11.48 -3.86
CA VAL A 150 -23.57 12.07 -2.51
C VAL A 150 -24.70 13.04 -2.20
N ASN A 151 -25.39 13.54 -3.22
CA ASN A 151 -26.47 14.50 -3.06
C ASN A 151 -27.55 14.33 -4.16
N PRO A 152 -28.18 13.13 -4.24
CA PRO A 152 -29.12 12.81 -5.29
C PRO A 152 -30.37 13.69 -5.29
N THR A 153 -30.70 14.28 -4.16
CA THR A 153 -31.86 15.18 -3.99
C THR A 153 -31.49 16.66 -4.10
N GLY A 154 -30.19 17.00 -4.12
CA GLY A 154 -29.69 18.38 -4.10
C GLY A 154 -29.89 19.10 -2.75
N ALA A 155 -30.25 18.38 -1.69
CA ALA A 155 -30.60 18.98 -0.40
C ALA A 155 -29.38 19.33 0.47
N ASP A 156 -28.28 18.55 0.36
CA ASP A 156 -27.10 18.71 1.19
C ASP A 156 -25.99 19.46 0.46
N PRO A 157 -25.32 20.43 1.12
CA PRO A 157 -24.19 21.12 0.52
C PRO A 157 -22.97 20.17 0.43
N VAL A 158 -22.40 20.06 -0.76
CA VAL A 158 -21.14 19.34 -0.98
C VAL A 158 -19.99 20.34 -1.04
N SER A 159 -18.93 20.07 -0.27
CA SER A 159 -17.77 20.96 -0.23
C SER A 159 -16.90 20.81 -1.48
N ASP A 160 -16.63 21.94 -2.13
CA ASP A 160 -15.66 22.09 -3.24
C ASP A 160 -14.42 22.89 -2.83
N LYS A 161 -14.24 23.12 -1.53
CA LYS A 161 -13.16 23.96 -1.01
C LYS A 161 -11.80 23.34 -1.33
N GLU A 162 -10.99 24.13 -1.98
CA GLU A 162 -9.58 23.82 -2.21
C GLU A 162 -8.82 23.70 -0.89
N LYS A 163 -7.86 22.78 -0.84
CA LYS A 163 -6.94 22.59 0.28
C LYS A 163 -5.50 22.83 -0.16
N THR A 164 -4.75 23.48 0.69
CA THR A 164 -3.32 23.71 0.50
C THR A 164 -2.53 23.37 1.73
N TRP A 165 -1.38 22.76 1.51
CA TRP A 165 -0.45 22.40 2.57
C TRP A 165 0.98 22.70 2.12
N HIS A 166 1.83 23.00 3.08
CA HIS A 166 3.25 23.19 2.84
C HIS A 166 4.07 22.64 4.00
N ARG A 167 5.24 22.13 3.72
CA ARG A 167 6.12 21.57 4.74
C ARG A 167 7.57 21.65 4.33
N VAL A 168 8.43 21.91 5.32
CA VAL A 168 9.87 21.65 5.25
C VAL A 168 10.15 20.32 5.95
N THR A 169 10.82 19.41 5.27
CA THR A 169 11.20 18.09 5.79
C THR A 169 12.72 17.94 5.75
N PRO A 170 13.40 18.11 6.90
CA PRO A 170 14.84 17.87 7.00
C PRO A 170 15.13 16.37 7.06
N LYS A 171 16.28 15.99 6.50
CA LYS A 171 16.89 14.67 6.64
C LYS A 171 18.37 14.83 6.96
N PHE A 172 18.90 13.99 7.83
CA PHE A 172 20.31 13.91 8.13
C PHE A 172 20.74 12.44 8.16
N GLY A 173 21.67 12.10 7.29
CA GLY A 173 22.31 10.78 7.26
C GLY A 173 23.76 10.88 7.72
N LEU A 174 24.26 9.81 8.31
CA LEU A 174 25.61 9.66 8.76
C LEU A 174 26.08 8.25 8.51
N THR A 175 27.26 8.07 7.94
CA THR A 175 27.93 6.77 7.86
C THR A 175 29.33 6.86 8.40
N TYR A 176 29.83 5.77 8.97
CA TYR A 176 31.20 5.62 9.44
C TYR A 176 31.77 4.27 8.96
N ALA A 177 32.86 4.30 8.21
CA ALA A 177 33.57 3.12 7.79
C ALA A 177 34.39 2.59 9.01
N LEU A 178 33.83 1.57 9.69
CA LEU A 178 34.51 0.90 10.80
C LEU A 178 35.79 0.22 10.32
N THR A 179 35.66 -0.48 9.20
CA THR A 179 36.74 -1.10 8.42
C THR A 179 36.41 -0.95 6.93
N ASP A 180 37.24 -1.46 6.05
CA ASP A 180 36.98 -1.53 4.61
C ASP A 180 35.73 -2.39 4.28
N GLN A 181 35.37 -3.30 5.16
CA GLN A 181 34.26 -4.25 4.98
C GLN A 181 32.99 -3.85 5.74
N TYR A 182 33.12 -3.12 6.86
CA TYR A 182 31.99 -2.82 7.75
C TYR A 182 31.75 -1.33 7.83
N THR A 183 30.47 -0.95 7.63
CA THR A 183 30.02 0.43 7.74
C THR A 183 28.86 0.51 8.75
N TRP A 184 29.00 1.33 9.75
CA TRP A 184 27.88 1.78 10.57
C TRP A 184 27.14 2.90 9.86
N PHE A 185 25.82 2.96 10.00
CA PHE A 185 25.01 4.06 9.51
C PHE A 185 23.94 4.47 10.52
N GLY A 186 23.56 5.73 10.44
CA GLY A 186 22.44 6.29 11.16
C GLY A 186 21.75 7.37 10.33
N GLN A 187 20.44 7.52 10.49
CA GLN A 187 19.72 8.60 9.86
C GLN A 187 18.60 9.13 10.76
N TYR A 188 18.32 10.40 10.60
CA TYR A 188 17.11 11.07 11.04
C TYR A 188 16.38 11.61 9.80
N ALA A 189 15.07 11.42 9.75
CA ALA A 189 14.25 11.95 8.67
C ALA A 189 12.88 12.40 9.19
N GLU A 190 12.39 13.53 8.68
CA GLU A 190 11.00 13.92 8.82
C GLU A 190 10.21 13.56 7.56
N GLY A 191 8.95 13.15 7.74
CA GLY A 191 8.01 12.82 6.67
C GLY A 191 6.74 13.66 6.77
N PHE A 192 6.02 13.73 5.64
CA PHE A 192 4.80 14.48 5.51
C PHE A 192 3.89 13.80 4.47
N ARG A 193 2.61 13.60 4.83
CA ARG A 193 1.59 13.03 3.94
C ARG A 193 0.31 13.84 4.02
N THR A 194 -0.19 14.32 2.89
CA THR A 194 -1.46 15.02 2.81
C THR A 194 -2.63 14.03 2.79
N PRO A 195 -3.81 14.40 3.32
CA PRO A 195 -5.02 13.59 3.19
C PRO A 195 -5.38 13.33 1.73
N SER A 196 -5.96 12.18 1.46
CA SER A 196 -6.48 11.83 0.13
C SER A 196 -7.77 12.62 -0.18
N ALA A 197 -8.06 12.81 -1.47
CA ALA A 197 -9.32 13.45 -1.88
C ALA A 197 -10.54 12.63 -1.43
N LYS A 198 -10.41 11.29 -1.41
CA LYS A 198 -11.45 10.40 -0.90
C LYS A 198 -11.71 10.65 0.59
N ALA A 199 -10.68 10.77 1.40
CA ALA A 199 -10.83 11.02 2.84
C ALA A 199 -11.42 12.40 3.16
N LEU A 200 -11.10 13.43 2.34
CA LEU A 200 -11.57 14.79 2.55
C LEU A 200 -13.01 15.03 2.08
N TYR A 201 -13.41 14.43 0.95
CA TYR A 201 -14.64 14.77 0.24
C TYR A 201 -15.50 13.57 -0.12
N GLY A 202 -14.94 12.35 -0.01
CA GLY A 202 -15.65 11.15 -0.39
C GLY A 202 -16.84 10.87 0.51
N ARG A 203 -17.98 10.54 -0.09
CA ARG A 203 -19.18 10.10 0.60
C ARG A 203 -19.76 8.89 -0.10
N PHE A 204 -20.18 7.94 0.69
CA PHE A 204 -20.83 6.74 0.19
C PHE A 204 -21.93 6.33 1.17
N GLU A 205 -23.12 6.03 0.65
CA GLU A 205 -24.23 5.54 1.46
C GLU A 205 -24.68 4.17 0.97
N ASN A 206 -24.81 3.26 1.91
CA ASN A 206 -25.43 1.96 1.66
C ASN A 206 -26.44 1.66 2.75
N LEU A 207 -27.56 2.35 2.72
CA LEU A 207 -28.63 2.25 3.71
C LEU A 207 -29.26 0.85 3.76
N ASN A 208 -29.17 0.07 2.67
CA ASN A 208 -29.66 -1.32 2.66
C ASN A 208 -28.78 -2.25 3.48
N LEU A 209 -27.55 -1.87 3.73
CA LEU A 209 -26.56 -2.61 4.52
C LEU A 209 -26.22 -1.87 5.82
N GLY A 210 -26.94 -0.77 6.10
CA GLY A 210 -26.88 -0.07 7.38
C GLY A 210 -25.62 0.77 7.61
N TYR A 211 -24.86 1.16 6.56
CA TYR A 211 -23.66 1.97 6.78
C TYR A 211 -23.51 3.15 5.80
N THR A 212 -22.74 4.15 6.23
CA THR A 212 -22.31 5.30 5.42
C THR A 212 -20.80 5.53 5.59
N VAL A 213 -20.18 6.11 4.58
CA VAL A 213 -18.84 6.68 4.66
C VAL A 213 -18.98 8.19 4.54
N GLU A 214 -18.49 8.91 5.54
CA GLU A 214 -18.62 10.37 5.62
C GLU A 214 -17.31 11.08 5.30
N PRO A 215 -17.34 12.21 4.59
CA PRO A 215 -16.17 13.03 4.34
C PRO A 215 -15.66 13.69 5.63
N ASN A 216 -14.35 13.90 5.71
CA ASN A 216 -13.75 14.73 6.76
C ASN A 216 -12.89 15.84 6.16
N PRO A 217 -13.47 17.00 5.86
CA PRO A 217 -12.73 18.12 5.29
C PRO A 217 -11.75 18.77 6.28
N ASP A 218 -11.80 18.43 7.56
CA ASP A 218 -10.94 18.99 8.60
C ASP A 218 -9.69 18.16 8.90
N LEU A 219 -9.46 17.10 8.11
CA LEU A 219 -8.25 16.29 8.22
C LEU A 219 -6.98 17.14 8.06
N LYS A 220 -6.06 16.93 8.98
CA LYS A 220 -4.73 17.50 8.97
C LYS A 220 -3.76 16.58 8.26
N PRO A 221 -2.70 17.13 7.65
CA PRO A 221 -1.61 16.32 7.14
C PRO A 221 -0.92 15.54 8.27
N GLU A 222 -0.62 14.29 7.97
CA GLU A 222 0.18 13.44 8.82
C GLU A 222 1.66 13.84 8.74
N THR A 223 2.34 13.84 9.87
CA THR A 223 3.78 14.07 9.94
C THR A 223 4.48 12.95 10.69
N SER A 224 5.70 12.64 10.27
CA SER A 224 6.54 11.65 10.96
C SER A 224 7.91 12.20 11.28
N LYS A 225 8.52 11.66 12.34
CA LYS A 225 9.93 11.84 12.72
C LYS A 225 10.50 10.47 12.99
N GLY A 226 11.52 10.09 12.21
CA GLY A 226 12.12 8.79 12.27
C GLY A 226 13.61 8.84 12.58
N ILE A 227 14.07 7.86 13.33
CA ILE A 227 15.47 7.53 13.52
C ILE A 227 15.67 6.09 13.12
N GLU A 228 16.72 5.85 12.36
CA GLU A 228 17.17 4.51 11.97
C GLU A 228 18.67 4.42 12.18
N THR A 229 19.16 3.26 12.63
CA THR A 229 20.59 2.97 12.70
C THR A 229 20.84 1.50 12.44
N GLY A 230 22.02 1.20 11.91
CA GLY A 230 22.37 -0.16 11.59
C GLY A 230 23.84 -0.33 11.23
N ILE A 231 24.15 -1.54 10.87
CA ILE A 231 25.46 -1.94 10.36
C ILE A 231 25.28 -2.74 9.08
N ARG A 232 26.13 -2.49 8.11
CA ARG A 232 26.25 -3.30 6.89
C ARG A 232 27.65 -3.79 6.71
N GLY A 233 27.76 -5.02 6.22
CA GLY A 233 29.04 -5.62 5.84
C GLY A 233 29.01 -6.05 4.38
N LYS A 234 30.15 -5.89 3.71
CA LYS A 234 30.36 -6.36 2.34
C LYS A 234 31.76 -6.97 2.27
N PHE A 235 31.84 -8.23 1.90
CA PHE A 235 33.04 -9.00 1.78
C PHE A 235 32.95 -9.95 0.59
N ASP A 236 34.02 -10.62 0.22
CA ASP A 236 34.07 -11.46 -1.00
C ASP A 236 33.05 -12.62 -0.91
N GLU A 237 32.84 -13.17 0.28
CA GLU A 237 31.93 -14.27 0.52
C GLU A 237 30.45 -13.82 0.58
N GLY A 238 30.17 -12.51 0.70
CA GLY A 238 28.78 -12.05 0.78
C GLY A 238 28.57 -10.66 1.36
N SER A 239 27.35 -10.42 1.78
CA SER A 239 26.96 -9.14 2.38
C SER A 239 25.83 -9.31 3.39
N PHE A 240 25.75 -8.41 4.35
CA PHE A 240 24.61 -8.29 5.25
C PHE A 240 24.29 -6.85 5.61
N GLU A 241 23.08 -6.63 6.05
CA GLU A 241 22.62 -5.37 6.67
C GLU A 241 21.66 -5.68 7.80
N ILE A 242 21.87 -5.07 8.96
CA ILE A 242 20.98 -5.12 10.11
C ILE A 242 20.65 -3.69 10.48
N ALA A 243 19.36 -3.37 10.59
CA ALA A 243 18.87 -2.05 10.96
C ALA A 243 17.80 -2.13 12.04
N VAL A 244 17.71 -1.09 12.85
CA VAL A 244 16.61 -0.85 13.78
C VAL A 244 16.07 0.55 13.55
N PHE A 245 14.76 0.70 13.64
CA PHE A 245 14.10 1.98 13.39
C PHE A 245 13.06 2.30 14.45
N TYR A 246 12.82 3.62 14.61
CA TYR A 246 11.82 4.15 15.50
C TYR A 246 11.20 5.40 14.89
N ASN A 247 9.89 5.34 14.56
CA ASN A 247 9.14 6.39 13.93
C ASN A 247 7.99 6.87 14.83
N LYS A 248 7.92 8.16 15.06
CA LYS A 248 6.78 8.83 15.70
C LYS A 248 5.96 9.56 14.68
N TYR A 249 4.66 9.34 14.73
CA TYR A 249 3.68 10.01 13.88
C TYR A 249 2.83 10.97 14.69
N ARG A 250 2.45 12.08 14.07
CA ARG A 250 1.45 13.02 14.57
C ARG A 250 0.39 13.22 13.51
N ASP A 251 -0.86 13.34 13.97
CA ASP A 251 -2.04 13.46 13.12
C ASP A 251 -2.10 12.32 12.09
N PHE A 252 -1.73 11.09 12.53
CA PHE A 252 -1.77 9.89 11.68
C PHE A 252 -3.17 9.71 11.11
N ILE A 253 -3.29 9.53 9.80
CA ILE A 253 -4.58 9.40 9.13
C ILE A 253 -5.01 7.94 9.14
N ASP A 254 -6.09 7.66 9.87
CA ASP A 254 -6.81 6.40 9.86
C ASP A 254 -8.05 6.55 8.98
N GLU A 255 -8.08 5.81 7.86
CA GLU A 255 -9.16 5.93 6.86
C GLU A 255 -10.34 4.99 7.13
N ASP A 256 -10.17 4.01 8.01
CA ASP A 256 -11.14 2.93 8.26
C ASP A 256 -11.81 3.04 9.64
N ASN A 257 -11.88 4.22 10.23
CA ASN A 257 -12.41 4.40 11.58
C ASN A 257 -13.93 4.48 11.60
N ALA A 258 -14.57 3.63 12.43
CA ALA A 258 -15.99 3.67 12.67
C ALA A 258 -16.36 4.78 13.67
N VAL A 259 -17.37 5.58 13.35
CA VAL A 259 -17.92 6.61 14.23
C VAL A 259 -19.13 6.03 14.96
N VAL A 260 -19.01 5.88 16.27
CA VAL A 260 -20.10 5.33 17.11
C VAL A 260 -21.16 6.39 17.34
N GLY A 261 -22.43 6.12 17.03
CA GLY A 261 -23.50 7.00 17.48
C GLY A 261 -24.77 7.15 16.62
N GLY A 262 -25.19 6.13 15.90
CA GLY A 262 -26.44 6.21 15.12
C GLY A 262 -27.11 4.85 14.91
N THR A 263 -28.29 4.86 14.29
CA THR A 263 -28.98 3.64 13.80
C THR A 263 -28.34 3.07 12.53
N VAL A 264 -27.40 3.82 11.93
CA VAL A 264 -26.63 3.47 10.74
C VAL A 264 -25.15 3.59 11.11
N GLU A 265 -24.37 2.59 10.79
CA GLU A 265 -22.93 2.60 11.05
C GLU A 265 -22.25 3.63 10.15
N GLN A 266 -21.43 4.52 10.74
CA GLN A 266 -20.75 5.57 10.03
C GLN A 266 -19.24 5.34 10.07
N PHE A 267 -18.60 5.37 8.90
CA PHE A 267 -17.15 5.35 8.76
C PHE A 267 -16.66 6.73 8.35
N GLN A 268 -15.60 7.20 8.98
CA GLN A 268 -15.00 8.48 8.65
C GLN A 268 -13.48 8.41 8.86
N ALA A 269 -12.72 8.93 7.91
CA ALA A 269 -11.29 9.11 8.12
C ALA A 269 -11.03 10.12 9.24
N ILE A 270 -10.14 9.79 10.17
CA ILE A 270 -9.78 10.64 11.31
C ILE A 270 -8.27 10.81 11.44
N ASN A 271 -7.86 11.82 12.21
CA ASN A 271 -6.48 11.93 12.65
C ASN A 271 -6.31 11.31 14.04
N ILE A 272 -5.53 10.25 14.16
CA ILE A 272 -4.98 9.76 15.42
C ILE A 272 -3.88 10.74 15.84
N LYS A 273 -3.98 11.32 17.03
CA LYS A 273 -3.06 12.39 17.48
C LYS A 273 -1.61 11.94 17.49
N ARG A 274 -1.36 10.72 17.97
CA ARG A 274 -0.01 10.16 18.09
C ARG A 274 0.01 8.68 17.83
N ALA A 275 0.96 8.24 17.01
CA ALA A 275 1.23 6.82 16.80
C ALA A 275 2.74 6.57 16.76
N THR A 276 3.15 5.38 17.13
CA THR A 276 4.56 4.96 17.11
C THR A 276 4.69 3.65 16.34
N ILE A 277 5.65 3.59 15.40
CA ILE A 277 6.05 2.36 14.73
C ILE A 277 7.56 2.18 14.93
N LYS A 278 7.97 1.02 15.45
CA LYS A 278 9.37 0.66 15.63
C LYS A 278 9.61 -0.76 15.17
N GLY A 279 10.84 -1.07 14.80
CA GLY A 279 11.13 -2.41 14.32
C GLY A 279 12.60 -2.67 14.10
N ALA A 280 12.85 -3.87 13.57
CA ALA A 280 14.17 -4.33 13.19
C ALA A 280 14.08 -5.10 11.88
N GLU A 281 15.10 -4.95 11.06
CA GLU A 281 15.25 -5.62 9.78
C GLU A 281 16.65 -6.20 9.68
N ALA A 282 16.76 -7.37 9.10
CA ALA A 282 18.03 -8.00 8.76
C ALA A 282 17.93 -8.65 7.40
N LYS A 283 18.94 -8.49 6.57
CA LYS A 283 19.08 -9.16 5.28
C LYS A 283 20.52 -9.53 5.02
N GLY A 284 20.73 -10.57 4.24
CA GLY A 284 22.06 -10.97 3.84
C GLY A 284 22.07 -11.98 2.70
N ARG A 285 23.22 -12.08 2.07
CA ARG A 285 23.57 -13.08 1.06
C ARG A 285 24.95 -13.62 1.36
N LEU A 286 25.10 -14.92 1.23
CA LEU A 286 26.36 -15.63 1.42
C LEU A 286 26.64 -16.52 0.20
N ASN A 287 27.79 -16.35 -0.44
CA ASN A 287 28.26 -17.19 -1.53
C ASN A 287 28.91 -18.44 -0.92
N LEU A 288 28.37 -19.60 -1.23
CA LEU A 288 28.76 -20.85 -0.57
C LEU A 288 30.01 -21.50 -1.20
N ASP A 289 30.42 -21.05 -2.37
CA ASP A 289 31.66 -21.47 -3.03
C ASP A 289 32.91 -21.14 -2.18
N ALA A 290 32.90 -20.04 -1.45
CA ALA A 290 33.92 -19.70 -0.46
C ALA A 290 34.11 -20.77 0.63
N PHE A 291 33.13 -21.63 0.83
CA PHE A 291 33.11 -22.72 1.82
C PHE A 291 33.24 -24.10 1.16
N GLY A 292 33.68 -24.17 -0.11
CA GLY A 292 33.88 -25.39 -0.87
C GLY A 292 32.65 -25.98 -1.57
N ALA A 293 31.55 -25.21 -1.63
CA ALA A 293 30.41 -25.58 -2.46
C ALA A 293 30.68 -25.30 -3.95
N PRO A 294 29.88 -25.82 -4.89
CA PRO A 294 29.99 -25.49 -6.29
C PRO A 294 29.90 -23.99 -6.54
N GLN A 295 30.69 -23.48 -7.48
CA GLN A 295 30.69 -22.08 -7.88
C GLN A 295 29.30 -21.65 -8.34
N GLY A 296 28.83 -20.48 -7.85
CA GLY A 296 27.53 -19.93 -8.13
C GLY A 296 26.43 -20.36 -7.11
N LEU A 297 26.74 -21.27 -6.19
CA LEU A 297 25.80 -21.61 -5.12
C LEU A 297 25.83 -20.55 -4.03
N TYR A 298 24.64 -20.04 -3.63
CA TYR A 298 24.51 -19.05 -2.57
C TYR A 298 23.27 -19.26 -1.73
N THR A 299 23.29 -18.70 -0.53
CA THR A 299 22.10 -18.54 0.30
C THR A 299 21.83 -17.08 0.56
N GLN A 300 20.55 -16.72 0.67
CA GLN A 300 20.14 -15.37 1.03
C GLN A 300 18.96 -15.42 2.00
N GLY A 301 18.81 -14.36 2.78
CA GLY A 301 17.67 -14.26 3.68
C GLY A 301 17.38 -12.84 4.09
N SER A 302 16.12 -12.63 4.48
CA SER A 302 15.68 -11.39 5.10
C SER A 302 14.66 -11.69 6.19
N VAL A 303 14.69 -10.90 7.26
CA VAL A 303 13.70 -10.93 8.35
C VAL A 303 13.31 -9.51 8.66
N SER A 304 12.00 -9.24 8.74
CA SER A 304 11.48 -7.93 9.11
C SER A 304 10.43 -8.06 10.20
N TYR A 305 10.54 -7.21 11.21
CA TYR A 305 9.60 -7.10 12.31
C TYR A 305 9.26 -5.64 12.59
N ALA A 306 7.98 -5.33 12.64
CA ALA A 306 7.48 -4.03 13.03
C ALA A 306 6.46 -4.14 14.18
N TYR A 307 6.46 -3.14 15.04
CA TYR A 307 5.53 -2.99 16.15
C TYR A 307 4.91 -1.60 16.06
N GLY A 308 3.60 -1.56 15.74
CA GLY A 308 2.82 -0.34 15.67
C GLY A 308 1.88 -0.20 16.86
N ARG A 309 1.70 1.03 17.34
CA ARG A 309 0.84 1.37 18.45
C ARG A 309 0.20 2.75 18.25
N ASN A 310 -1.09 2.85 18.51
CA ASN A 310 -1.77 4.10 18.76
C ASN A 310 -1.41 4.56 20.20
N ASP A 311 -0.71 5.67 20.34
CA ASP A 311 -0.20 6.14 21.66
C ASP A 311 -1.28 6.82 22.51
N ASP A 312 -2.46 7.12 21.92
CA ASP A 312 -3.55 7.78 22.65
C ASP A 312 -4.41 6.77 23.43
N ASN A 313 -4.62 5.57 22.91
CA ASN A 313 -5.42 4.52 23.57
C ASN A 313 -4.62 3.25 23.89
N GLY A 314 -3.40 3.11 23.36
CA GLY A 314 -2.53 1.95 23.59
C GLY A 314 -2.76 0.76 22.65
N GLU A 315 -3.75 0.85 21.77
CA GLU A 315 -4.10 -0.23 20.85
C GLU A 315 -3.09 -0.43 19.72
N PRO A 316 -3.00 -1.64 19.16
CA PRO A 316 -2.18 -1.91 17.98
C PRO A 316 -2.63 -1.08 16.78
N LEU A 317 -1.70 -0.81 15.84
CA LEU A 317 -2.06 -0.31 14.53
C LEU A 317 -2.33 -1.49 13.57
N ASN A 318 -3.55 -1.59 13.06
CA ASN A 318 -3.94 -2.65 12.11
C ASN A 318 -3.21 -2.55 10.76
N SER A 319 -2.58 -1.43 10.46
CA SER A 319 -1.73 -1.24 9.27
C SER A 319 -0.35 -1.90 9.37
N VAL A 320 0.00 -2.53 10.51
CA VAL A 320 1.31 -3.15 10.70
C VAL A 320 1.23 -4.65 10.50
N ASN A 321 2.03 -5.14 9.56
CA ASN A 321 2.11 -6.55 9.19
C ASN A 321 2.84 -7.39 10.25
N PRO A 322 2.54 -8.70 10.36
CA PRO A 322 3.23 -9.62 11.26
C PRO A 322 4.69 -9.85 10.83
N LEU A 323 5.49 -10.40 11.75
CA LEU A 323 6.87 -10.83 11.48
C LEU A 323 6.91 -11.69 10.21
N LYS A 324 7.82 -11.33 9.30
CA LYS A 324 8.05 -12.02 8.03
C LYS A 324 9.53 -12.35 7.87
N GLY A 325 9.81 -13.58 7.44
CA GLY A 325 11.13 -14.01 7.01
C GLY A 325 11.06 -14.61 5.60
N VAL A 326 12.08 -14.37 4.81
CA VAL A 326 12.25 -14.99 3.49
C VAL A 326 13.67 -15.55 3.43
N PHE A 327 13.80 -16.82 3.10
CA PHE A 327 15.08 -17.52 2.99
C PHE A 327 15.17 -18.18 1.62
N GLY A 328 16.34 -18.16 1.02
CA GLY A 328 16.56 -18.70 -0.32
C GLY A 328 17.86 -19.46 -0.43
N LEU A 329 17.83 -20.52 -1.24
CA LEU A 329 19.00 -21.22 -1.75
C LEU A 329 19.01 -21.06 -3.27
N GLY A 330 20.02 -20.40 -3.80
CA GLY A 330 20.13 -20.09 -5.21
C GLY A 330 21.41 -20.66 -5.82
N TYR A 331 21.34 -20.85 -7.12
CA TYR A 331 22.46 -21.26 -7.95
C TYR A 331 22.45 -20.46 -9.24
N ASP A 332 23.48 -19.67 -9.48
CA ASP A 332 23.59 -18.77 -10.61
C ASP A 332 24.86 -19.09 -11.42
N GLN A 333 24.68 -19.26 -12.72
CA GLN A 333 25.73 -19.31 -13.74
C GLN A 333 25.49 -18.24 -14.78
N ASP A 334 26.42 -18.02 -15.69
CA ASP A 334 26.35 -16.97 -16.70
C ASP A 334 25.08 -17.03 -17.56
N ASN A 335 24.64 -18.25 -17.92
CA ASN A 335 23.53 -18.45 -18.84
C ASN A 335 22.27 -19.01 -18.19
N TYR A 336 22.34 -19.47 -16.96
CA TYR A 336 21.18 -20.04 -16.25
C TYR A 336 21.33 -19.92 -14.74
N GLY A 337 20.21 -19.92 -14.07
CA GLY A 337 20.20 -19.93 -12.61
C GLY A 337 18.81 -20.21 -12.08
N GLY A 338 18.74 -20.40 -10.78
CA GLY A 338 17.50 -20.65 -10.09
C GLY A 338 17.59 -20.36 -8.59
N LEU A 339 16.43 -20.09 -8.01
CA LEU A 339 16.28 -19.78 -6.60
C LEU A 339 15.09 -20.53 -6.03
N LEU A 340 15.35 -21.37 -5.05
CA LEU A 340 14.34 -21.93 -4.15
C LEU A 340 14.16 -20.97 -2.98
N SER A 341 13.01 -20.39 -2.79
CA SER A 341 12.71 -19.45 -1.71
C SER A 341 11.63 -19.98 -0.78
N TRP A 342 11.77 -19.69 0.49
CA TRP A 342 10.82 -20.04 1.54
C TRP A 342 10.41 -18.77 2.29
N THR A 343 9.14 -18.37 2.13
CA THR A 343 8.53 -17.25 2.84
C THR A 343 7.80 -17.78 4.07
N LEU A 344 8.15 -17.24 5.24
CA LEU A 344 7.52 -17.54 6.52
C LEU A 344 6.87 -16.27 7.09
N VAL A 345 5.62 -16.37 7.46
CA VAL A 345 4.88 -15.26 8.09
C VAL A 345 4.26 -15.75 9.38
N LYS A 346 4.51 -15.01 10.46
CA LYS A 346 3.90 -15.28 11.76
C LYS A 346 2.39 -15.00 11.70
N LYS A 347 1.60 -15.68 12.53
CA LYS A 347 0.19 -15.34 12.73
C LYS A 347 0.04 -13.88 13.20
N GLN A 348 -1.04 -13.23 12.78
CA GLN A 348 -1.37 -11.90 13.28
C GLN A 348 -2.06 -11.98 14.64
N ASP A 349 -1.30 -11.66 15.69
CA ASP A 349 -1.77 -11.72 17.08
C ASP A 349 -2.26 -10.37 17.60
N ARG A 350 -1.78 -9.28 16.99
CA ARG A 350 -1.95 -7.92 17.47
C ARG A 350 -2.90 -7.16 16.55
N VAL A 351 -4.15 -7.06 16.95
CA VAL A 351 -5.21 -6.42 16.19
C VAL A 351 -5.99 -5.52 17.13
N ASP A 352 -6.20 -4.27 16.74
CA ASP A 352 -7.17 -3.39 17.38
C ASP A 352 -8.58 -3.84 16.97
N SER A 353 -9.30 -4.40 17.92
CA SER A 353 -10.68 -4.84 17.73
C SER A 353 -11.71 -3.74 18.02
N SER A 354 -11.29 -2.61 18.57
CA SER A 354 -12.20 -1.50 18.90
C SER A 354 -12.72 -0.76 17.65
N THR A 355 -11.98 -0.86 16.54
CA THR A 355 -12.37 -0.31 15.24
C THR A 355 -13.20 -1.27 14.39
N PHE A 356 -13.40 -2.50 14.89
CA PHE A 356 -14.19 -3.51 14.21
C PHE A 356 -15.60 -3.57 14.79
N HIS A 357 -16.59 -3.33 13.95
CA HIS A 357 -18.00 -3.45 14.31
C HIS A 357 -18.61 -4.54 13.43
N ALA A 358 -19.02 -5.63 14.07
CA ALA A 358 -19.76 -6.66 13.37
C ALA A 358 -21.20 -6.17 13.11
N PRO A 359 -21.75 -6.40 11.91
CA PRO A 359 -23.17 -6.14 11.66
C PRO A 359 -24.04 -6.98 12.58
N ASP A 360 -25.21 -6.49 12.91
CA ASP A 360 -26.26 -7.24 13.59
C ASP A 360 -25.93 -7.74 14.99
N GLY A 361 -24.98 -7.12 15.70
CA GLY A 361 -24.67 -7.49 17.10
C GLY A 361 -23.89 -8.79 17.25
N ASP A 362 -23.25 -9.27 16.17
CA ASP A 362 -22.29 -10.35 16.23
C ASP A 362 -21.07 -9.92 17.06
N THR A 363 -20.65 -10.77 17.99
CA THR A 363 -19.47 -10.57 18.84
C THR A 363 -18.21 -11.19 18.25
N SER A 364 -18.24 -11.67 16.98
CA SER A 364 -17.06 -12.17 16.30
C SER A 364 -16.07 -11.02 16.10
N GLY A 365 -14.90 -11.13 16.66
CA GLY A 365 -13.85 -10.12 16.46
C GLY A 365 -13.23 -10.18 15.04
N PRO A 366 -12.28 -9.29 14.72
CA PRO A 366 -11.61 -9.26 13.42
C PRO A 366 -10.92 -10.59 13.10
N PHE A 367 -10.92 -10.97 11.81
CA PHE A 367 -10.19 -12.15 11.35
C PHE A 367 -8.68 -11.96 11.58
N LYS A 368 -8.10 -12.87 12.35
CA LYS A 368 -6.65 -12.91 12.60
C LYS A 368 -6.01 -13.95 11.70
N THR A 369 -5.19 -13.52 10.76
CA THR A 369 -4.54 -14.44 9.82
C THR A 369 -3.68 -15.47 10.56
N PRO A 370 -3.83 -16.78 10.26
CA PRO A 370 -2.91 -17.78 10.75
C PRO A 370 -1.52 -17.57 10.12
N GLY A 371 -0.48 -18.02 10.82
CA GLY A 371 0.86 -18.04 10.25
C GLY A 371 0.94 -19.04 9.09
N PHE A 372 1.85 -18.78 8.16
CA PHE A 372 2.04 -19.65 7.01
C PHE A 372 3.49 -19.74 6.55
N GLY A 373 3.78 -20.77 5.77
CA GLY A 373 5.01 -20.95 5.03
C GLY A 373 4.70 -21.31 3.58
N VAL A 374 5.33 -20.61 2.64
CA VAL A 374 5.17 -20.81 1.18
C VAL A 374 6.54 -21.00 0.57
N VAL A 375 6.65 -22.00 -0.32
CA VAL A 375 7.87 -22.32 -1.06
C VAL A 375 7.66 -22.04 -2.53
N ASP A 376 8.59 -21.29 -3.12
CA ASP A 376 8.59 -20.92 -4.53
C ASP A 376 9.92 -21.34 -5.17
N LEU A 377 9.86 -21.73 -6.45
CA LEU A 377 11.04 -22.01 -7.27
C LEU A 377 11.00 -21.10 -8.50
N THR A 378 12.03 -20.29 -8.67
CA THR A 378 12.21 -19.48 -9.87
C THR A 378 13.49 -19.86 -10.59
N ALA A 379 13.53 -19.73 -11.90
CA ALA A 379 14.70 -20.01 -12.71
C ALA A 379 14.75 -19.08 -13.92
N PHE A 380 15.94 -18.85 -14.43
CA PHE A 380 16.15 -18.15 -15.68
C PHE A 380 17.08 -18.95 -16.60
N TYR A 381 16.91 -18.72 -17.90
CA TYR A 381 17.79 -19.25 -18.94
C TYR A 381 18.00 -18.23 -20.05
N LYS A 382 19.25 -17.85 -20.31
CA LYS A 382 19.63 -16.98 -21.41
C LYS A 382 19.81 -17.83 -22.67
N VAL A 383 18.84 -17.75 -23.57
CA VAL A 383 18.85 -18.48 -24.84
C VAL A 383 19.92 -17.92 -25.79
N THR A 384 19.99 -16.58 -25.83
CA THR A 384 21.02 -15.79 -26.53
C THR A 384 21.45 -14.64 -25.63
N GLN A 385 22.36 -13.78 -26.09
CA GLN A 385 22.75 -12.56 -25.38
C GLN A 385 21.55 -11.61 -25.17
N ASP A 386 20.59 -11.63 -26.09
CA ASP A 386 19.45 -10.71 -26.14
C ASP A 386 18.12 -11.36 -25.69
N VAL A 387 18.10 -12.69 -25.49
CA VAL A 387 16.85 -13.40 -25.17
C VAL A 387 16.99 -14.18 -23.87
N THR A 388 16.19 -13.83 -22.89
CA THR A 388 16.13 -14.52 -21.59
C THR A 388 14.71 -15.03 -21.32
N ILE A 389 14.61 -16.30 -20.94
CA ILE A 389 13.37 -16.92 -20.45
C ILE A 389 13.46 -16.97 -18.92
N ASN A 390 12.43 -16.45 -18.24
CA ASN A 390 12.26 -16.61 -16.82
C ASN A 390 11.02 -17.47 -16.55
N GLY A 391 11.15 -18.40 -15.63
CA GLY A 391 10.07 -19.28 -15.19
C GLY A 391 9.93 -19.30 -13.68
N GLY A 392 8.71 -19.48 -13.19
CA GLY A 392 8.45 -19.62 -11.77
C GLY A 392 7.35 -20.65 -11.50
N LEU A 393 7.60 -21.48 -10.50
CA LEU A 393 6.61 -22.34 -9.86
C LEU A 393 6.37 -21.80 -8.46
N TYR A 394 5.19 -21.25 -8.25
CA TYR A 394 4.84 -20.57 -7.02
C TYR A 394 3.95 -21.42 -6.14
N ASN A 395 4.10 -21.26 -4.83
CA ASN A 395 3.36 -22.01 -3.83
C ASN A 395 3.40 -23.53 -4.09
N LEU A 396 4.61 -24.09 -4.16
CA LEU A 396 4.85 -25.50 -4.50
C LEU A 396 4.05 -26.48 -3.61
N THR A 397 3.80 -26.11 -2.37
CA THR A 397 3.08 -26.93 -1.38
C THR A 397 1.56 -26.77 -1.46
N ASP A 398 1.05 -25.95 -2.38
CA ASP A 398 -0.37 -25.60 -2.52
C ASP A 398 -0.99 -25.14 -1.20
N LYS A 399 -0.26 -24.32 -0.46
CA LYS A 399 -0.69 -23.81 0.84
C LYS A 399 -1.82 -22.80 0.66
N LYS A 400 -2.93 -23.00 1.33
CA LYS A 400 -3.99 -22.01 1.50
C LYS A 400 -3.59 -21.00 2.58
N TYR A 401 -3.53 -19.70 2.22
CA TYR A 401 -3.10 -18.64 3.14
C TYR A 401 -3.69 -17.28 2.75
N TRP A 402 -3.59 -16.32 3.67
CA TRP A 402 -4.07 -14.95 3.51
C TRP A 402 -2.94 -13.99 3.88
N ASN A 403 -2.81 -12.90 3.15
CA ASN A 403 -2.04 -11.75 3.61
C ASN A 403 -2.90 -10.92 4.56
N TRP A 404 -2.29 -10.36 5.58
CA TRP A 404 -2.97 -9.53 6.56
C TRP A 404 -3.64 -8.30 5.92
N ASP A 405 -2.96 -7.62 5.01
CA ASP A 405 -3.46 -6.41 4.34
C ASP A 405 -4.76 -6.66 3.57
N ASP A 406 -4.98 -7.88 3.06
CA ASP A 406 -6.16 -8.21 2.25
C ASP A 406 -7.39 -8.54 3.11
N VAL A 407 -7.18 -8.85 4.40
CA VAL A 407 -8.26 -9.38 5.28
C VAL A 407 -8.44 -8.61 6.58
N ARG A 408 -7.65 -7.58 6.85
CA ARG A 408 -7.67 -6.84 8.12
C ARG A 408 -8.99 -6.14 8.45
N SER A 409 -9.86 -5.93 7.45
CA SER A 409 -11.20 -5.34 7.59
C SER A 409 -12.33 -6.37 7.59
N TYR A 410 -12.00 -7.67 7.69
CA TYR A 410 -13.00 -8.75 7.74
C TYR A 410 -13.09 -9.36 9.14
N ASP A 411 -14.26 -9.86 9.48
CA ASP A 411 -14.49 -10.56 10.73
C ASP A 411 -14.00 -12.03 10.70
N SER A 412 -14.07 -12.70 11.86
CA SER A 412 -13.60 -14.07 12.02
C SER A 412 -14.48 -15.13 11.34
N VAL A 413 -15.71 -14.80 10.96
CA VAL A 413 -16.62 -15.67 10.18
C VAL A 413 -16.56 -15.38 8.70
N GLY A 414 -15.79 -14.34 8.29
CA GLY A 414 -15.60 -13.97 6.89
C GLY A 414 -16.75 -13.12 6.35
N GLU A 415 -17.52 -12.53 7.23
CA GLU A 415 -18.45 -11.48 6.86
C GLU A 415 -17.67 -10.17 6.76
N ALA A 416 -17.56 -9.64 5.55
CA ALA A 416 -17.40 -8.21 5.43
C ALA A 416 -18.69 -7.61 6.01
N ALA A 417 -18.58 -6.56 6.79
CA ALA A 417 -19.66 -5.86 7.45
C ALA A 417 -20.91 -5.60 6.59
N VAL A 418 -20.99 -6.10 5.37
CA VAL A 418 -21.86 -5.53 4.35
C VAL A 418 -22.54 -6.52 3.40
N THR A 419 -22.17 -7.80 3.27
CA THR A 419 -22.70 -8.57 2.12
C THR A 419 -23.07 -10.03 2.36
N GLY A 420 -23.34 -10.46 3.59
CA GLY A 420 -23.60 -11.86 3.89
C GLY A 420 -22.29 -12.68 3.85
N PRO A 421 -22.29 -14.01 3.98
CA PRO A 421 -21.08 -14.77 4.24
C PRO A 421 -20.03 -14.46 3.17
N ALA A 422 -19.16 -13.51 3.45
CA ALA A 422 -17.97 -13.28 2.66
C ALA A 422 -17.10 -14.51 2.90
N ASN A 423 -17.08 -15.35 1.93
CA ASN A 423 -16.24 -16.51 1.97
C ASN A 423 -14.79 -16.03 2.02
N LEU A 424 -14.16 -16.08 3.19
CA LEU A 424 -12.73 -15.78 3.36
C LEU A 424 -11.88 -16.53 2.32
N ASP A 425 -12.39 -17.62 1.77
CA ASP A 425 -11.75 -18.37 0.70
C ASP A 425 -11.56 -17.57 -0.58
N ARG A 426 -12.35 -16.53 -0.82
CA ARG A 426 -12.16 -15.61 -1.97
C ARG A 426 -10.99 -14.66 -1.77
N LEU A 427 -10.53 -14.50 -0.53
CA LEU A 427 -9.44 -13.59 -0.16
C LEU A 427 -8.12 -14.34 0.03
N THR A 428 -8.11 -15.67 -0.24
CA THR A 428 -6.87 -16.44 -0.22
C THR A 428 -5.95 -16.00 -1.34
N GLN A 429 -4.67 -16.09 -1.06
CA GLN A 429 -3.65 -15.95 -2.10
C GLN A 429 -3.73 -17.13 -3.09
N PRO A 430 -3.21 -16.97 -4.30
CA PRO A 430 -3.20 -18.04 -5.29
C PRO A 430 -2.61 -19.34 -4.75
N GLY A 431 -3.24 -20.46 -5.06
CA GLY A 431 -2.68 -21.79 -4.85
C GLY A 431 -1.45 -22.01 -5.73
N ARG A 432 -1.05 -23.27 -5.91
CA ARG A 432 0.08 -23.60 -6.80
C ARG A 432 -0.18 -23.06 -8.20
N ASN A 433 0.77 -22.30 -8.72
CA ASN A 433 0.65 -21.70 -10.04
C ASN A 433 2.02 -21.60 -10.73
N VAL A 434 1.99 -21.32 -12.03
CA VAL A 434 3.19 -21.19 -12.87
C VAL A 434 3.11 -19.89 -13.66
N ALA A 435 4.25 -19.22 -13.80
CA ALA A 435 4.41 -18.11 -14.72
C ALA A 435 5.67 -18.27 -15.57
N ILE A 436 5.59 -17.81 -16.81
CA ILE A 436 6.72 -17.77 -17.74
C ILE A 436 6.75 -16.36 -18.35
N ASN A 437 7.94 -15.78 -18.42
CA ASN A 437 8.20 -14.48 -19.02
C ASN A 437 9.36 -14.59 -19.99
N LEU A 438 9.22 -13.99 -21.17
CA LEU A 438 10.27 -13.83 -22.17
C LEU A 438 10.71 -12.37 -22.18
N ILE A 439 12.00 -12.15 -22.01
CA ILE A 439 12.64 -10.84 -22.16
C ILE A 439 13.46 -10.87 -23.46
N TRP A 440 13.22 -9.89 -24.29
CA TRP A 440 13.99 -9.68 -25.51
C TRP A 440 14.52 -8.25 -25.55
N ASP A 441 15.82 -8.12 -25.41
CA ASP A 441 16.54 -6.85 -25.53
C ASP A 441 16.82 -6.58 -27.01
N ILE A 442 16.42 -5.42 -27.52
CA ILE A 442 16.51 -5.03 -28.94
C ILE A 442 17.56 -3.93 -29.09
#